data_2daa21905ebf37c890bb99b20dc3af4d
#
_entry.id   2daa21905ebf37c890bb99b20dc3af4d
#
_cell.length_a   1.000
_cell.length_b   1.000
_cell.length_c   1.000
_cell.angle_alpha   90.00
_cell.angle_beta   90.00
_cell.angle_gamma   90.00
#
_symmetry.space_group_name_H-M   'P 1'
#
loop_
_entity.id
_entity.type
_entity.pdbx_description
1 polymer ?
#
loop_
_entity_poly.entity_id
_entity_poly.type
_entity_poly.pdbx_seq_one_letter_code
_entity_poly.pdbx_strand_id
1 'polypeptide(L)'
;MSQQYDRFNLEEEIQNVWQTKDDLNAIAERVCDDPDGPMSEDDIVNVLVGLSELHETRCKKLWKVFETMIKEKGFSENGRNIKCSY
;
A
#
# COMPACT_ATOMS: atom_id res chain seq x y z
N MET A 1 22.71 10.53 -5.68
CA MET A 1 22.87 9.57 -4.99
C MET A 1 21.93 8.51 -5.14
N SER A 2 22.29 7.39 -5.25
CA SER A 2 21.38 6.40 -5.53
C SER A 2 20.75 5.95 -4.30
N GLN A 3 19.51 5.56 -4.41
CA GLN A 3 18.81 5.11 -3.39
C GLN A 3 18.98 3.70 -3.24
N GLN A 4 19.39 3.18 -2.18
CA GLN A 4 19.45 1.83 -2.00
C GLN A 4 18.42 1.39 -1.11
N TYR A 5 17.61 0.46 -1.46
CA TYR A 5 16.55 -0.07 -0.64
C TYR A 5 16.98 -1.44 -0.14
N ASP A 6 16.67 -1.75 1.11
CA ASP A 6 16.98 -3.06 1.63
C ASP A 6 15.70 -3.68 2.17
N ARG A 7 15.79 -4.82 2.80
CA ARG A 7 14.59 -5.50 3.20
C ARG A 7 13.83 -4.75 4.25
N PHE A 8 14.47 -3.87 5.01
CA PHE A 8 13.72 -3.07 5.95
C PHE A 8 12.84 -2.07 5.21
N ASN A 9 13.31 -1.54 4.11
CA ASN A 9 12.47 -0.64 3.32
C ASN A 9 11.30 -1.41 2.74
N LEU A 10 11.54 -2.64 2.31
CA LEU A 10 10.48 -3.44 1.75
C LEU A 10 9.44 -3.75 2.82
N GLU A 11 9.87 -4.12 4.00
CA GLU A 11 8.95 -4.42 5.07
C GLU A 11 8.11 -3.20 5.43
N GLU A 12 8.74 -2.06 5.44
CA GLU A 12 8.02 -0.85 5.78
C GLU A 12 6.94 -0.56 4.76
N GLU A 13 7.25 -0.73 3.48
CA GLU A 13 6.23 -0.46 2.47
C GLU A 13 5.12 -1.50 2.49
N ILE A 14 5.43 -2.73 2.86
CA ILE A 14 4.39 -3.72 2.99
C ILE A 14 3.45 -3.33 4.13
N GLN A 15 4.00 -2.85 5.24
CA GLN A 15 3.16 -2.42 6.34
C GLN A 15 2.34 -1.21 5.97
N ASN A 16 2.90 -0.33 5.15
CA ASN A 16 2.14 0.83 4.69
C ASN A 16 0.94 0.41 3.86
N VAL A 17 1.12 -0.63 3.04
CA VAL A 17 0.00 -1.12 2.25
C VAL A 17 -1.06 -1.73 3.17
N TRP A 18 -0.64 -2.42 4.22
CA TRP A 18 -1.59 -2.99 5.15
C TRP A 18 -2.37 -1.93 5.91
N GLN A 19 -1.84 -0.72 5.98
CA GLN A 19 -2.53 0.35 6.68
C GLN A 19 -3.91 0.60 6.08
N THR A 20 -4.11 0.27 4.82
CA THR A 20 -5.40 0.46 4.18
C THR A 20 -6.50 -0.31 4.93
N LYS A 21 -6.16 -1.47 5.50
CA LYS A 21 -7.14 -2.23 6.22
C LYS A 21 -7.63 -1.46 7.44
N ASP A 22 -6.70 -0.83 8.18
CA ASP A 22 -7.08 -0.07 9.33
C ASP A 22 -7.87 1.16 8.92
N ASP A 23 -7.53 1.75 7.79
CA ASP A 23 -8.26 2.90 7.29
C ASP A 23 -9.68 2.52 6.95
N LEU A 24 -9.87 1.35 6.36
CA LEU A 24 -11.21 0.90 6.04
C LEU A 24 -12.01 0.62 7.31
N ASN A 25 -11.37 0.05 8.31
CA ASN A 25 -12.07 -0.20 9.57
C ASN A 25 -12.48 1.11 10.23
N ALA A 26 -11.63 2.12 10.15
CA ALA A 26 -11.97 3.41 10.73
C ALA A 26 -13.14 4.04 10.00
N ILE A 27 -13.19 3.89 8.68
CA ILE A 27 -14.29 4.43 7.91
C ILE A 27 -15.57 3.69 8.27
N ALA A 28 -15.50 2.38 8.40
CA ALA A 28 -16.68 1.60 8.73
C ALA A 28 -17.22 1.99 10.10
N GLU A 29 -16.32 2.23 11.05
CA GLU A 29 -16.75 2.66 12.35
C GLU A 29 -17.43 4.01 12.29
N ARG A 30 -16.88 4.91 11.48
CA ARG A 30 -17.48 6.22 11.39
C ARG A 30 -18.85 6.15 10.74
N VAL A 31 -19.00 5.31 9.74
CA VAL A 31 -20.28 5.18 9.08
C VAL A 31 -21.33 4.64 10.05
N CYS A 32 -20.95 3.70 10.89
CA CYS A 32 -21.91 3.06 11.75
C CYS A 32 -22.11 3.76 13.08
N ASP A 33 -21.06 4.37 13.61
CA ASP A 33 -21.13 4.84 14.97
C ASP A 33 -20.88 6.33 15.16
N ASP A 34 -20.89 7.10 14.12
CA ASP A 34 -20.61 8.52 14.24
C ASP A 34 -21.69 9.18 15.07
N PRO A 35 -21.37 9.82 16.13
CA PRO A 35 -22.36 10.48 16.96
C PRO A 35 -23.07 11.62 16.25
N ASP A 36 -22.46 12.15 15.20
CA ASP A 36 -23.11 13.22 14.47
C ASP A 36 -24.03 12.68 13.40
N GLY A 37 -24.22 11.41 13.37
CA GLY A 37 -25.14 10.82 12.39
C GLY A 37 -24.37 10.12 11.28
N PRO A 38 -25.04 9.39 10.47
CA PRO A 38 -24.39 8.62 9.42
C PRO A 38 -23.83 9.52 8.34
N MET A 39 -22.78 9.10 7.71
CA MET A 39 -22.23 9.82 6.59
C MET A 39 -23.19 9.75 5.42
N SER A 40 -23.22 10.80 4.65
CA SER A 40 -24.05 10.77 3.45
C SER A 40 -23.41 9.87 2.41
N GLU A 41 -24.17 9.48 1.43
CA GLU A 41 -23.61 8.64 0.38
C GLU A 41 -22.50 9.33 -0.33
N ASP A 42 -22.63 10.63 -0.57
CA ASP A 42 -21.59 11.36 -1.26
C ASP A 42 -20.30 11.38 -0.44
N ASP A 43 -20.43 11.53 0.87
CA ASP A 43 -19.27 11.55 1.73
C ASP A 43 -18.59 10.18 1.72
N ILE A 44 -19.36 9.13 1.75
CA ILE A 44 -18.81 7.79 1.73
C ILE A 44 -18.06 7.56 0.44
N VAL A 45 -18.64 7.95 -0.69
CA VAL A 45 -18.00 7.76 -1.96
C VAL A 45 -16.70 8.56 -2.02
N ASN A 46 -16.72 9.79 -1.55
CA ASN A 46 -15.53 10.62 -1.61
C ASN A 46 -14.41 10.05 -0.75
N VAL A 47 -14.74 9.53 0.42
CA VAL A 47 -13.74 8.97 1.28
C VAL A 47 -13.16 7.70 0.66
N LEU A 48 -14.03 6.88 0.06
CA LEU A 48 -13.54 5.64 -0.53
C LEU A 48 -12.68 5.90 -1.75
N VAL A 49 -13.03 6.90 -2.55
CA VAL A 49 -12.22 7.23 -3.70
C VAL A 49 -10.85 7.74 -3.23
N GLY A 50 -10.85 8.58 -2.20
CA GLY A 50 -9.59 9.07 -1.67
C GLY A 50 -8.71 7.96 -1.13
N LEU A 51 -9.32 7.00 -0.42
CA LEU A 51 -8.57 5.89 0.11
C LEU A 51 -8.06 5.01 -1.02
N SER A 52 -8.86 4.84 -2.07
CA SER A 52 -8.44 4.05 -3.21
C SER A 52 -7.21 4.64 -3.85
N GLU A 53 -7.17 5.95 -4.00
CA GLU A 53 -6.02 6.59 -4.59
C GLU A 53 -4.80 6.51 -3.68
N LEU A 54 -5.01 6.62 -2.39
CA LEU A 54 -3.92 6.50 -1.45
C LEU A 54 -3.37 5.07 -1.48
N HIS A 55 -4.25 4.10 -1.55
CA HIS A 55 -3.82 2.71 -1.60
C HIS A 55 -3.01 2.44 -2.86
N GLU A 56 -3.43 3.02 -3.96
CA GLU A 56 -2.68 2.83 -5.19
C GLU A 56 -1.30 3.46 -5.07
N THR A 57 -1.19 4.60 -4.42
CA THR A 57 0.09 5.23 -4.20
C THR A 57 0.99 4.34 -3.34
N ARG A 58 0.41 3.73 -2.32
CA ARG A 58 1.17 2.83 -1.45
C ARG A 58 1.65 1.61 -2.24
N CYS A 59 0.82 1.10 -3.12
CA CYS A 59 1.20 -0.06 -3.91
C CYS A 59 2.30 0.28 -4.90
N LYS A 60 2.24 1.47 -5.49
CA LYS A 60 3.26 1.87 -6.41
C LYS A 60 4.60 2.05 -5.70
N LYS A 61 4.57 2.57 -4.49
CA LYS A 61 5.78 2.71 -3.74
C LYS A 61 6.37 1.36 -3.41
N LEU A 62 5.54 0.43 -2.99
CA LEU A 62 5.99 -0.91 -2.68
C LEU A 62 6.59 -1.54 -3.92
N TRP A 63 5.94 -1.37 -5.06
CA TRP A 63 6.43 -1.96 -6.28
C TRP A 63 7.77 -1.37 -6.67
N LYS A 64 7.94 -0.07 -6.47
CA LYS A 64 9.18 0.55 -6.82
C LYS A 64 10.33 0.06 -5.97
N VAL A 65 10.08 -0.13 -4.68
CA VAL A 65 11.10 -0.65 -3.79
C VAL A 65 11.47 -2.07 -4.24
N PHE A 66 10.47 -2.87 -4.53
CA PHE A 66 10.70 -4.25 -4.93
C PHE A 66 11.49 -4.31 -6.23
N GLU A 67 11.10 -3.51 -7.21
CA GLU A 67 11.80 -3.51 -8.47
C GLU A 67 13.24 -3.07 -8.32
N THR A 68 13.47 -2.07 -7.52
CA THR A 68 14.80 -1.55 -7.34
C THR A 68 15.69 -2.61 -6.68
N MET A 69 15.13 -3.32 -5.71
CA MET A 69 15.90 -4.34 -5.04
C MET A 69 16.26 -5.47 -6.00
N ILE A 70 15.32 -5.82 -6.86
CA ILE A 70 15.61 -6.87 -7.82
C ILE A 70 16.67 -6.43 -8.78
N LYS A 71 16.61 -5.20 -9.25
CA LYS A 71 17.57 -4.77 -10.18
C LYS A 71 18.93 -4.65 -9.58
N GLU A 72 19.03 -4.22 -8.39
CA GLU A 72 20.32 -4.01 -7.83
C GLU A 72 20.97 -5.26 -7.31
N LYS A 73 20.33 -6.06 -6.60
CA LYS A 73 20.90 -7.20 -6.15
C LYS A 73 20.14 -8.35 -6.36
N GLY A 74 18.97 -8.25 -6.43
CA GLY A 74 18.14 -9.32 -6.66
C GLY A 74 18.03 -10.20 -5.49
N PHE A 75 16.92 -10.80 -5.33
CA PHE A 75 16.77 -11.71 -4.32
C PHE A 75 17.40 -13.00 -4.73
N SER A 76 17.61 -13.19 -5.98
CA SER A 76 18.10 -14.40 -6.40
C SER A 76 19.31 -14.20 -6.98
N GLU A 77 20.22 -13.87 -6.26
CA GLU A 77 21.33 -13.64 -6.86
C GLU A 77 21.87 -14.80 -7.43
N ASN A 78 21.40 -15.86 -7.30
CA ASN A 78 21.89 -16.93 -7.99
C ASN A 78 21.31 -16.98 -9.28
N GLY A 79 20.84 -15.98 -9.72
CA GLY A 79 20.38 -15.95 -11.02
C GLY A 79 19.22 -16.66 -11.33
N ARG A 80 18.63 -17.26 -10.51
CA ARG A 80 17.54 -17.93 -10.81
C ARG A 80 16.52 -17.09 -11.03
N ASN A 81 16.14 -16.80 -11.96
CA ASN A 81 15.14 -15.94 -12.21
C ASN A 81 13.92 -16.34 -11.82
N ILE A 82 13.38 -15.75 -11.00
CA ILE A 82 12.14 -15.92 -10.67
C ILE A 82 11.31 -15.32 -11.55
N LYS A 83 10.79 -15.82 -12.39
CA LYS A 83 9.94 -15.27 -13.25
C LYS A 83 8.70 -15.10 -12.69
N CYS A 84 8.30 -14.19 -12.18
CA CYS A 84 7.07 -13.92 -11.71
C CYS A 84 6.22 -13.86 -12.71
N SER A 85 5.55 -14.63 -12.97
CA SER A 85 4.72 -14.46 -13.98
C SER A 85 3.51 -14.05 -13.55
N TYR A 86 3.11 -13.07 -13.62
CA TYR A 86 1.81 -12.68 -13.38
C TYR A 86 1.20 -12.38 -14.56
#